data_83020168c845aff65a79750fa7259693
#
_entry.id   83020168c845aff65a79750fa7259693
#
_cell.length_a   1.000
_cell.length_b   1.000
_cell.length_c   1.000
_cell.angle_alpha   90.00
_cell.angle_beta   90.00
_cell.angle_gamma   90.00
#
_symmetry.space_group_name_H-M   'P 1'
#
loop_
_entity.id
_entity.type
_entity.pdbx_description
1 polymer ?
#
loop_
_entity_poly.entity_id
_entity_poly.type
_entity_poly.pdbx_seq_one_letter_code
_entity_poly.pdbx_strand_id
1 'polypeptide(L)'
;MNQTYPTIRLKPGAQKRLMHGHPWAFSNEIAMDAAAKALEPGALVSIQTDNGEQLGVAIFNPHSLIAARLMSASPQAVIDRTALRERIAHARNMRDRLYDVPHYRLAHAEADGLPGVAIDRFDDVAVCQVNTAGMERLADDIAAAVMEETGVKNVILRGDSPIRRLEGLDDSSRVVGPGLTGAVDVIENGVVFRADPMSGQKTGWFFDQRDNRAFMAKLADGATVLDVYSHTGGFGLACAAAGAQHVTMVDR
;
A
#
# COMPACT_ATOMS: atom_id res chain seq x y z
N MET A 1 -4.93 2.21 29.23
CA MET A 1 -4.07 1.08 29.68
C MET A 1 -2.83 1.09 28.80
N ASN A 2 -1.62 1.02 29.40
CA ASN A 2 -0.40 0.92 28.59
C ASN A 2 -0.39 -0.46 27.93
N GLN A 3 -0.48 -0.52 26.61
CA GLN A 3 -0.36 -1.76 25.88
C GLN A 3 1.12 -2.19 25.88
N THR A 4 1.40 -3.36 26.43
CA THR A 4 2.77 -3.89 26.52
C THR A 4 2.98 -4.89 25.37
N TYR A 5 3.88 -4.57 24.46
CA TYR A 5 4.25 -5.47 23.36
C TYR A 5 5.45 -6.35 23.74
N PRO A 6 5.55 -7.57 23.23
CA PRO A 6 6.78 -8.38 23.34
C PRO A 6 7.98 -7.59 22.80
N THR A 7 9.14 -7.81 23.37
CA THR A 7 10.35 -7.08 23.01
C THR A 7 11.24 -7.90 22.09
N ILE A 8 11.73 -7.24 21.02
CA ILE A 8 12.86 -7.73 20.21
C ILE A 8 14.04 -6.79 20.37
N ARG A 9 15.26 -7.32 20.26
CA ARG A 9 16.49 -6.53 20.38
C ARG A 9 17.28 -6.52 19.10
N LEU A 10 17.82 -5.35 18.77
CA LEU A 10 18.79 -5.21 17.69
C LEU A 10 20.16 -5.71 18.15
N LYS A 11 20.97 -6.16 17.21
CA LYS A 11 22.39 -6.40 17.44
C LYS A 11 23.17 -5.09 17.62
N PRO A 12 24.33 -5.10 18.27
CA PRO A 12 25.15 -3.89 18.44
C PRO A 12 25.40 -3.15 17.12
N GLY A 13 25.11 -1.84 17.11
CA GLY A 13 25.32 -0.96 15.96
C GLY A 13 24.22 -0.99 14.89
N ALA A 14 23.25 -1.90 14.95
CA ALA A 14 22.19 -2.02 13.96
C ALA A 14 21.11 -0.92 14.08
N GLN A 15 21.03 -0.22 15.23
CA GLN A 15 20.04 0.83 15.48
C GLN A 15 20.21 2.08 14.61
N LYS A 16 21.40 2.31 14.06
CA LYS A 16 21.73 3.56 13.34
C LYS A 16 20.74 3.88 12.22
N ARG A 17 20.35 2.88 11.44
CA ARG A 17 19.41 3.07 10.32
C ARG A 17 18.03 3.49 10.81
N LEU A 18 17.47 2.82 11.82
CA LEU A 18 16.18 3.17 12.38
C LEU A 18 16.18 4.57 13.01
N MET A 19 17.25 4.92 13.73
CA MET A 19 17.42 6.26 14.33
C MET A 19 17.49 7.37 13.27
N HIS A 20 17.92 7.07 12.05
CA HIS A 20 17.91 8.00 10.92
C HIS A 20 16.60 7.90 10.07
N GLY A 21 15.56 7.29 10.60
CA GLY A 21 14.24 7.24 9.95
C GLY A 21 14.03 6.13 8.94
N HIS A 22 14.97 5.17 8.81
CA HIS A 22 14.75 4.00 7.96
C HIS A 22 13.70 3.07 8.62
N PRO A 23 12.64 2.66 7.91
CA PRO A 23 11.53 1.94 8.54
C PRO A 23 11.78 0.45 8.75
N TRP A 24 12.89 -0.12 8.28
CA TRP A 24 13.13 -1.56 8.27
C TRP A 24 14.33 -1.97 9.12
N ALA A 25 14.17 -3.08 9.88
CA ALA A 25 15.27 -3.87 10.41
C ALA A 25 15.28 -5.25 9.76
N PHE A 26 16.43 -5.64 9.23
CA PHE A 26 16.61 -6.94 8.58
C PHE A 26 16.85 -8.05 9.60
N SER A 27 16.59 -9.29 9.22
CA SER A 27 16.75 -10.47 10.09
C SER A 27 18.18 -10.62 10.65
N ASN A 28 19.20 -10.23 9.90
CA ASN A 28 20.59 -10.25 10.35
C ASN A 28 20.96 -9.12 11.33
N GLU A 29 20.11 -8.10 11.46
CA GLU A 29 20.24 -6.97 12.39
C GLU A 29 19.58 -7.23 13.75
N ILE A 30 18.75 -8.27 13.86
CA ILE A 30 17.99 -8.62 15.07
C ILE A 30 18.67 -9.77 15.80
N ALA A 31 18.66 -9.72 17.13
CA ALA A 31 19.05 -10.85 17.98
C ALA A 31 17.93 -11.88 17.98
N MET A 32 18.02 -12.85 17.08
CA MET A 32 17.03 -13.93 16.90
C MET A 32 17.19 -15.01 17.96
N ASP A 33 16.90 -14.68 19.23
CA ASP A 33 16.85 -15.63 20.32
C ASP A 33 15.61 -16.55 20.25
N ALA A 34 15.47 -17.46 21.20
CA ALA A 34 14.33 -18.40 21.23
C ALA A 34 12.99 -17.67 21.39
N ALA A 35 12.95 -16.58 22.17
CA ALA A 35 11.73 -15.79 22.39
C ALA A 35 11.31 -15.05 21.11
N ALA A 36 12.26 -14.39 20.42
CA ALA A 36 11.99 -13.72 19.16
C ALA A 36 11.51 -14.69 18.06
N LYS A 37 12.16 -15.88 17.98
CA LYS A 37 11.78 -16.92 17.01
C LYS A 37 10.40 -17.55 17.26
N ALA A 38 9.94 -17.50 18.50
CA ALA A 38 8.63 -18.07 18.90
C ALA A 38 7.47 -17.08 18.68
N LEU A 39 7.75 -15.82 18.29
CA LEU A 39 6.69 -14.86 18.01
C LEU A 39 5.99 -15.20 16.69
N GLU A 40 4.68 -15.05 16.71
CA GLU A 40 3.87 -15.24 15.51
C GLU A 40 4.20 -14.20 14.42
N PRO A 41 4.24 -14.60 13.13
CA PRO A 41 4.40 -13.68 12.04
C PRO A 41 3.38 -12.54 12.10
N GLY A 42 3.86 -11.30 12.01
CA GLY A 42 3.02 -10.11 12.06
C GLY A 42 2.70 -9.62 13.48
N ALA A 43 3.31 -10.17 14.52
CA ALA A 43 3.15 -9.66 15.88
C ALA A 43 3.64 -8.21 16.00
N LEU A 44 2.90 -7.38 16.74
CA LEU A 44 3.39 -6.07 17.18
C LEU A 44 4.41 -6.27 18.30
N VAL A 45 5.54 -5.59 18.19
CA VAL A 45 6.67 -5.72 19.13
C VAL A 45 7.24 -4.34 19.49
N SER A 46 7.80 -4.25 20.70
CA SER A 46 8.68 -3.16 21.09
C SER A 46 10.10 -3.47 20.59
N ILE A 47 10.67 -2.56 19.80
CA ILE A 47 12.05 -2.71 19.29
C ILE A 47 13.03 -1.95 20.17
N GLN A 48 14.13 -2.59 20.59
CA GLN A 48 15.13 -2.04 21.46
C GLN A 48 16.55 -2.18 20.88
N THR A 49 17.43 -1.29 21.29
CA THR A 49 18.87 -1.46 21.08
C THR A 49 19.40 -2.65 21.90
N ASP A 50 20.66 -3.04 21.67
CA ASP A 50 21.37 -4.01 22.48
C ASP A 50 21.50 -3.58 23.97
N ASN A 51 21.55 -2.29 24.24
CA ASN A 51 21.62 -1.69 25.58
C ASN A 51 20.25 -1.49 26.25
N GLY A 52 19.14 -1.85 25.56
CA GLY A 52 17.80 -1.78 26.11
C GLY A 52 17.08 -0.44 25.90
N GLU A 53 17.66 0.51 25.15
CA GLU A 53 16.97 1.74 24.76
C GLU A 53 15.83 1.41 23.80
N GLN A 54 14.64 1.95 24.08
CA GLN A 54 13.45 1.71 23.25
C GLN A 54 13.46 2.62 22.01
N LEU A 55 13.29 2.03 20.84
CA LEU A 55 13.30 2.73 19.54
C LEU A 55 11.89 2.91 18.96
N GLY A 56 10.89 2.19 19.49
CA GLY A 56 9.53 2.31 19.01
C GLY A 56 8.76 0.99 18.95
N VAL A 57 7.65 1.01 18.22
CA VAL A 57 6.79 -0.16 17.97
C VAL A 57 6.90 -0.57 16.52
N ALA A 58 7.04 -1.87 16.28
CA ALA A 58 7.18 -2.44 14.93
C ALA A 58 6.27 -3.65 14.72
N ILE A 59 5.97 -3.97 13.48
CA ILE A 59 5.48 -5.28 13.05
C ILE A 59 6.69 -6.19 12.87
N PHE A 60 6.61 -7.41 13.38
CA PHE A 60 7.71 -8.37 13.34
C PHE A 60 7.30 -9.68 12.68
N ASN A 61 8.18 -10.20 11.81
CA ASN A 61 8.05 -11.53 11.23
C ASN A 61 9.42 -12.22 11.31
N PRO A 62 9.56 -13.28 12.15
CA PRO A 62 10.84 -13.96 12.35
C PRO A 62 11.34 -14.71 11.11
N HIS A 63 10.48 -14.95 10.12
CA HIS A 63 10.78 -15.71 8.91
C HIS A 63 11.06 -14.83 7.70
N SER A 64 10.81 -13.52 7.79
CA SER A 64 11.03 -12.57 6.70
C SER A 64 12.46 -12.00 6.71
N LEU A 65 13.00 -11.69 5.52
CA LEU A 65 14.26 -10.97 5.40
C LEU A 65 14.17 -9.56 6.01
N ILE A 66 13.09 -8.83 5.73
CA ILE A 66 12.74 -7.58 6.41
C ILE A 66 11.95 -7.97 7.66
N ALA A 67 12.66 -8.33 8.71
CA ALA A 67 12.07 -8.97 9.87
C ALA A 67 11.25 -8.01 10.74
N ALA A 68 11.63 -6.74 10.81
CA ALA A 68 10.81 -5.74 11.52
C ALA A 68 10.56 -4.51 10.64
N ARG A 69 9.32 -4.00 10.70
CA ARG A 69 8.88 -2.79 10.02
C ARG A 69 8.33 -1.82 11.05
N LEU A 70 8.99 -0.67 11.21
CA LEU A 70 8.65 0.32 12.22
C LEU A 70 7.26 0.91 11.93
N MET A 71 6.38 0.81 12.92
CA MET A 71 5.06 1.42 12.89
C MET A 71 5.06 2.80 13.55
N SER A 72 5.87 2.99 14.58
CA SER A 72 6.00 4.27 15.27
C SER A 72 7.35 4.36 15.96
N ALA A 73 7.98 5.52 15.92
CA ALA A 73 9.18 5.82 16.72
C ALA A 73 8.85 6.10 18.20
N SER A 74 7.58 6.27 18.56
CA SER A 74 7.16 6.38 19.96
C SER A 74 7.06 4.98 20.58
N PRO A 75 7.82 4.68 21.65
CA PRO A 75 7.74 3.40 22.32
C PRO A 75 6.40 3.10 22.99
N GLN A 76 5.60 4.15 23.28
CA GLN A 76 4.30 4.05 23.91
C GLN A 76 3.15 4.03 22.90
N ALA A 77 3.43 4.01 21.59
CA ALA A 77 2.40 4.02 20.57
C ALA A 77 1.50 2.78 20.66
N VAL A 78 0.21 3.02 20.60
CA VAL A 78 -0.80 1.98 20.43
C VAL A 78 -1.13 1.92 18.94
N ILE A 79 -0.98 0.72 18.36
CA ILE A 79 -1.30 0.48 16.95
C ILE A 79 -2.66 -0.20 16.90
N ASP A 80 -3.68 0.62 16.74
CA ASP A 80 -5.09 0.23 16.66
C ASP A 80 -5.76 0.90 15.45
N ARG A 81 -7.07 0.70 15.31
CA ARG A 81 -7.87 1.34 14.25
C ARG A 81 -7.73 2.86 14.26
N THR A 82 -7.64 3.51 15.42
CA THR A 82 -7.49 4.96 15.52
C THR A 82 -6.17 5.42 14.90
N ALA A 83 -5.08 4.74 15.24
CA ALA A 83 -3.77 5.04 14.67
C ALA A 83 -3.72 4.79 13.15
N LEU A 84 -4.41 3.77 12.65
CA LEU A 84 -4.54 3.50 11.21
C LEU A 84 -5.37 4.60 10.52
N ARG A 85 -6.46 5.00 11.13
CA ARG A 85 -7.34 6.08 10.66
C ARG A 85 -6.59 7.40 10.48
N GLU A 86 -5.82 7.79 11.50
CA GLU A 86 -5.01 9.03 11.46
C GLU A 86 -4.02 9.03 10.28
N ARG A 87 -3.38 7.89 9.98
CA ARG A 87 -2.47 7.76 8.83
C ARG A 87 -3.18 7.87 7.51
N ILE A 88 -4.33 7.20 7.39
CA ILE A 88 -5.17 7.25 6.19
C ILE A 88 -5.70 8.67 5.98
N ALA A 89 -6.16 9.35 7.05
CA ALA A 89 -6.59 10.74 7.00
C ALA A 89 -5.46 11.68 6.55
N HIS A 90 -4.24 11.49 7.08
CA HIS A 90 -3.07 12.26 6.66
C HIS A 90 -2.76 12.04 5.17
N ALA A 91 -2.74 10.79 4.75
CA ALA A 91 -2.51 10.41 3.36
C ALA A 91 -3.58 11.01 2.43
N ARG A 92 -4.86 10.89 2.78
CA ARG A 92 -5.98 11.49 2.04
C ARG A 92 -5.83 13.00 1.92
N ASN A 93 -5.61 13.69 3.04
CA ASN A 93 -5.48 15.16 3.03
C ASN A 93 -4.35 15.66 2.12
N MET A 94 -3.28 14.88 1.97
CA MET A 94 -2.20 15.20 1.03
C MET A 94 -2.68 15.01 -0.42
N ARG A 95 -3.37 13.90 -0.73
CA ARG A 95 -3.84 13.59 -2.09
C ARG A 95 -4.95 14.53 -2.55
N ASP A 96 -5.86 14.90 -1.67
CA ASP A 96 -6.94 15.86 -1.95
C ASP A 96 -6.42 17.28 -2.29
N ARG A 97 -5.15 17.58 -1.95
CA ARG A 97 -4.47 18.82 -2.40
C ARG A 97 -3.86 18.70 -3.79
N LEU A 98 -3.61 17.47 -4.26
CA LEU A 98 -2.93 17.19 -5.53
C LEU A 98 -3.88 16.81 -6.65
N TYR A 99 -5.06 16.28 -6.30
CA TYR A 99 -6.00 15.71 -7.25
C TYR A 99 -7.41 16.23 -7.03
N ASP A 100 -8.03 16.73 -8.09
CA ASP A 100 -9.39 17.29 -8.06
C ASP A 100 -10.49 16.23 -7.96
N VAL A 101 -10.15 14.97 -8.23
CA VAL A 101 -11.08 13.84 -8.22
C VAL A 101 -10.51 12.67 -7.41
N PRO A 102 -11.38 11.87 -6.74
CA PRO A 102 -10.93 10.82 -5.82
C PRO A 102 -10.50 9.53 -6.54
N HIS A 103 -9.64 9.66 -7.56
CA HIS A 103 -9.04 8.57 -8.30
C HIS A 103 -7.52 8.67 -8.22
N TYR A 104 -6.92 8.01 -7.21
CA TYR A 104 -5.48 8.13 -6.94
C TYR A 104 -4.97 7.00 -6.04
N ARG A 105 -3.63 6.82 -6.00
CA ARG A 105 -2.96 6.04 -4.94
C ARG A 105 -3.13 6.78 -3.61
N LEU A 106 -4.05 6.31 -2.75
CA LEU A 106 -4.32 6.90 -1.44
C LEU A 106 -3.15 6.68 -0.48
N ALA A 107 -2.62 5.45 -0.40
CA ALA A 107 -1.49 5.14 0.46
C ALA A 107 -0.43 4.31 -0.26
N HIS A 108 0.85 4.63 -0.01
CA HIS A 108 2.01 3.98 -0.59
C HIS A 108 2.92 3.40 0.51
N ALA A 109 2.44 2.34 1.13
CA ALA A 109 3.17 1.53 2.11
C ALA A 109 3.87 2.37 3.20
N GLU A 110 5.18 2.18 3.37
CA GLU A 110 6.00 2.83 4.40
C GLU A 110 6.00 4.35 4.27
N ALA A 111 5.85 4.88 3.06
CA ALA A 111 5.83 6.33 2.83
C ALA A 111 4.63 7.02 3.51
N ASP A 112 3.53 6.29 3.70
CA ASP A 112 2.33 6.78 4.39
C ASP A 112 2.13 6.11 5.76
N GLY A 113 3.19 5.48 6.31
CA GLY A 113 3.17 4.84 7.62
C GLY A 113 2.35 3.55 7.71
N LEU A 114 2.04 2.91 6.57
CA LEU A 114 1.29 1.66 6.46
C LEU A 114 2.17 0.56 5.83
N PRO A 115 3.20 0.06 6.53
CA PRO A 115 4.21 -0.81 5.95
C PRO A 115 3.65 -2.05 5.23
N GLY A 116 3.89 -2.13 3.92
CA GLY A 116 3.43 -3.23 3.09
C GLY A 116 1.97 -3.15 2.64
N VAL A 117 1.29 -2.01 2.82
CA VAL A 117 -0.07 -1.78 2.30
C VAL A 117 -0.07 -0.69 1.24
N ALA A 118 -0.54 -1.02 0.05
CA ALA A 118 -0.87 -0.03 -0.98
C ALA A 118 -2.38 0.11 -1.06
N ILE A 119 -2.88 1.35 -1.09
CA ILE A 119 -4.31 1.63 -1.19
C ILE A 119 -4.55 2.51 -2.42
N ASP A 120 -5.38 2.03 -3.34
CA ASP A 120 -5.85 2.79 -4.50
C ASP A 120 -7.33 3.13 -4.34
N ARG A 121 -7.70 4.38 -4.61
CA ARG A 121 -9.06 4.88 -4.52
C ARG A 121 -9.63 5.12 -5.91
N PHE A 122 -10.85 4.62 -6.12
CA PHE A 122 -11.66 4.72 -7.33
C PHE A 122 -13.04 5.24 -6.94
N ASP A 123 -13.15 6.53 -6.66
CA ASP A 123 -14.34 7.21 -6.17
C ASP A 123 -14.90 6.54 -4.89
N ASP A 124 -15.95 5.72 -5.00
CA ASP A 124 -16.62 5.03 -3.91
C ASP A 124 -16.11 3.59 -3.66
N VAL A 125 -15.01 3.20 -4.34
CA VAL A 125 -14.31 1.92 -4.16
C VAL A 125 -12.85 2.16 -3.77
N ALA A 126 -12.33 1.38 -2.83
CA ALA A 126 -10.91 1.33 -2.54
C ALA A 126 -10.36 -0.10 -2.69
N VAL A 127 -9.15 -0.22 -3.20
CA VAL A 127 -8.42 -1.49 -3.27
C VAL A 127 -7.22 -1.40 -2.34
N CYS A 128 -7.20 -2.25 -1.33
CA CYS A 128 -6.10 -2.38 -0.37
C CYS A 128 -5.31 -3.64 -0.69
N GLN A 129 -4.10 -3.49 -1.23
CA GLN A 129 -3.19 -4.59 -1.42
C GLN A 129 -2.37 -4.79 -0.14
N VAL A 130 -2.62 -5.90 0.56
CA VAL A 130 -2.03 -6.20 1.87
C VAL A 130 -0.94 -7.25 1.70
N ASN A 131 0.32 -6.86 1.88
CA ASN A 131 1.49 -7.67 1.50
C ASN A 131 2.30 -8.20 2.68
N THR A 132 2.00 -7.80 3.93
CA THR A 132 2.77 -8.20 5.12
C THR A 132 1.90 -8.89 6.16
N ALA A 133 2.47 -9.83 6.88
CA ALA A 133 1.76 -10.61 7.90
C ALA A 133 1.11 -9.72 8.98
N GLY A 134 1.77 -8.64 9.38
CA GLY A 134 1.21 -7.74 10.38
C GLY A 134 0.04 -6.92 9.87
N MET A 135 0.10 -6.46 8.63
CA MET A 135 -1.02 -5.74 8.04
C MET A 135 -2.18 -6.66 7.68
N GLU A 136 -1.93 -7.95 7.38
CA GLU A 136 -2.98 -8.94 7.25
C GLU A 136 -3.78 -9.10 8.56
N ARG A 137 -3.11 -9.10 9.71
CA ARG A 137 -3.77 -9.13 11.04
C ARG A 137 -4.61 -7.89 11.31
N LEU A 138 -4.29 -6.77 10.69
CA LEU A 138 -4.98 -5.48 10.81
C LEU A 138 -5.92 -5.18 9.64
N ALA A 139 -6.12 -6.14 8.72
CA ALA A 139 -6.81 -5.89 7.45
C ALA A 139 -8.26 -5.40 7.64
N ASP A 140 -8.99 -5.92 8.64
CA ASP A 140 -10.35 -5.46 8.94
C ASP A 140 -10.36 -4.03 9.49
N ASP A 141 -9.41 -3.69 10.36
CA ASP A 141 -9.27 -2.34 10.89
C ASP A 141 -8.81 -1.35 9.80
N ILE A 142 -7.95 -1.79 8.86
CA ILE A 142 -7.57 -0.99 7.69
C ILE A 142 -8.79 -0.72 6.82
N ALA A 143 -9.59 -1.75 6.50
CA ALA A 143 -10.79 -1.58 5.68
C ALA A 143 -11.79 -0.61 6.34
N ALA A 144 -12.06 -0.79 7.63
CA ALA A 144 -12.94 0.09 8.38
C ALA A 144 -12.42 1.53 8.41
N ALA A 145 -11.12 1.74 8.67
CA ALA A 145 -10.49 3.05 8.68
C ALA A 145 -10.55 3.75 7.31
N VAL A 146 -10.35 2.99 6.21
CA VAL A 146 -10.50 3.52 4.84
C VAL A 146 -11.93 3.97 4.60
N MET A 147 -12.93 3.15 4.94
CA MET A 147 -14.35 3.51 4.78
C MET A 147 -14.73 4.75 5.60
N GLU A 148 -14.31 4.81 6.86
CA GLU A 148 -14.58 5.93 7.75
C GLU A 148 -13.96 7.24 7.25
N GLU A 149 -12.72 7.20 6.73
CA GLU A 149 -12.00 8.41 6.33
C GLU A 149 -12.32 8.88 4.91
N THR A 150 -12.70 7.98 4.01
CA THR A 150 -12.89 8.32 2.60
C THR A 150 -14.34 8.30 2.14
N GLY A 151 -15.22 7.69 2.91
CA GLY A 151 -16.63 7.49 2.54
C GLY A 151 -16.85 6.45 1.43
N VAL A 152 -15.83 5.67 1.06
CA VAL A 152 -16.00 4.60 0.06
C VAL A 152 -16.98 3.55 0.56
N LYS A 153 -17.78 3.01 -0.35
CA LYS A 153 -18.80 1.99 -0.02
C LYS A 153 -18.20 0.59 0.02
N ASN A 154 -17.19 0.33 -0.80
CA ASN A 154 -16.55 -0.97 -0.90
C ASN A 154 -15.05 -0.85 -0.72
N VAL A 155 -14.48 -1.76 0.07
CA VAL A 155 -13.04 -1.97 0.18
C VAL A 155 -12.73 -3.39 -0.29
N ILE A 156 -11.89 -3.50 -1.31
CA ILE A 156 -11.37 -4.78 -1.79
C ILE A 156 -10.03 -5.01 -1.10
N LEU A 157 -9.97 -6.02 -0.23
CA LEU A 157 -8.72 -6.48 0.36
C LEU A 157 -8.11 -7.50 -0.59
N ARG A 158 -7.03 -7.13 -1.29
CA ARG A 158 -6.33 -8.01 -2.23
C ARG A 158 -5.10 -8.63 -1.60
N GLY A 159 -5.03 -9.94 -1.66
CA GLY A 159 -3.94 -10.75 -1.16
C GLY A 159 -3.45 -11.77 -2.19
N ASP A 160 -3.34 -11.37 -3.46
CA ASP A 160 -2.89 -12.20 -4.59
C ASP A 160 -1.47 -11.83 -5.08
N SER A 161 -0.75 -11.00 -4.32
CA SER A 161 0.61 -10.59 -4.66
C SER A 161 1.64 -11.69 -4.33
N PRO A 162 2.58 -12.02 -5.23
CA PRO A 162 3.62 -13.02 -4.99
C PRO A 162 4.51 -12.72 -3.77
N ILE A 163 4.63 -11.46 -3.37
CA ILE A 163 5.44 -11.05 -2.21
C ILE A 163 4.90 -11.58 -0.89
N ARG A 164 3.60 -11.90 -0.81
CA ARG A 164 2.94 -12.47 0.37
C ARG A 164 3.53 -13.81 0.80
N ARG A 165 3.99 -14.61 -0.15
CA ARG A 165 4.65 -15.90 0.13
C ARG A 165 5.94 -15.74 0.93
N LEU A 166 6.64 -14.60 0.76
CA LEU A 166 7.84 -14.26 1.55
C LEU A 166 7.51 -13.89 2.99
N GLU A 167 6.25 -13.54 3.26
CA GLU A 167 5.72 -13.25 4.59
C GLU A 167 5.02 -14.45 5.23
N GLY A 168 4.93 -15.60 4.52
CA GLY A 168 4.25 -16.80 4.97
C GLY A 168 2.73 -16.72 4.87
N LEU A 169 2.21 -15.90 3.96
CA LEU A 169 0.77 -15.69 3.75
C LEU A 169 0.29 -16.40 2.49
N ASP A 170 -0.88 -17.00 2.58
CA ASP A 170 -1.61 -17.53 1.44
C ASP A 170 -2.30 -16.42 0.64
N ASP A 171 -2.68 -16.75 -0.61
CA ASP A 171 -3.49 -15.87 -1.44
C ASP A 171 -4.89 -15.75 -0.82
N SER A 172 -5.34 -14.51 -0.61
CA SER A 172 -6.62 -14.19 0.02
C SER A 172 -7.15 -12.87 -0.56
N SER A 173 -8.39 -12.90 -1.06
CA SER A 173 -9.03 -11.67 -1.53
C SER A 173 -10.49 -11.67 -1.11
N ARG A 174 -10.97 -10.54 -0.58
CA ARG A 174 -12.36 -10.37 -0.15
C ARG A 174 -12.82 -8.93 -0.28
N VAL A 175 -14.13 -8.76 -0.35
CA VAL A 175 -14.77 -7.43 -0.38
C VAL A 175 -15.42 -7.15 0.98
N VAL A 176 -15.19 -5.95 1.49
CA VAL A 176 -15.88 -5.39 2.67
C VAL A 176 -16.83 -4.32 2.17
N GLY A 177 -18.13 -4.48 2.42
CA GLY A 177 -19.18 -3.58 1.94
C GLY A 177 -20.30 -4.34 1.23
N PRO A 178 -21.23 -3.62 0.55
CA PRO A 178 -22.39 -4.24 -0.12
C PRO A 178 -22.03 -5.13 -1.32
N GLY A 179 -20.80 -5.10 -1.77
CA GLY A 179 -20.31 -5.85 -2.93
C GLY A 179 -20.14 -4.97 -4.17
N LEU A 180 -19.28 -5.44 -5.07
CA LEU A 180 -18.96 -4.77 -6.33
C LEU A 180 -19.30 -5.69 -7.50
N THR A 181 -19.96 -5.16 -8.52
CA THR A 181 -20.26 -5.87 -9.77
C THR A 181 -19.56 -5.20 -10.93
N GLY A 182 -18.51 -5.84 -11.46
CA GLY A 182 -17.82 -5.42 -12.68
C GLY A 182 -16.78 -4.32 -12.50
N ALA A 183 -16.41 -3.73 -13.64
CA ALA A 183 -15.38 -2.69 -13.73
C ALA A 183 -15.86 -1.36 -13.14
N VAL A 184 -14.91 -0.58 -12.64
CA VAL A 184 -15.12 0.78 -12.11
C VAL A 184 -14.56 1.81 -13.09
N ASP A 185 -15.12 3.01 -13.06
CA ASP A 185 -14.55 4.13 -13.80
C ASP A 185 -13.31 4.67 -13.08
N VAL A 186 -12.34 5.11 -13.87
CA VAL A 186 -11.13 5.80 -13.41
C VAL A 186 -11.05 7.14 -14.14
N ILE A 187 -11.17 8.23 -13.40
CA ILE A 187 -11.04 9.57 -13.98
C ILE A 187 -9.60 10.05 -13.75
N GLU A 188 -8.89 10.27 -14.83
CA GLU A 188 -7.50 10.73 -14.79
C GLU A 188 -7.19 11.70 -15.92
N ASN A 189 -6.63 12.86 -15.60
CA ASN A 189 -6.26 13.91 -16.56
C ASN A 189 -7.43 14.31 -17.50
N GLY A 190 -8.66 14.31 -16.99
CA GLY A 190 -9.87 14.63 -17.76
C GLY A 190 -10.40 13.51 -18.65
N VAL A 191 -9.77 12.35 -18.64
CA VAL A 191 -10.20 11.16 -19.42
C VAL A 191 -10.83 10.14 -18.49
N VAL A 192 -11.91 9.48 -18.94
CA VAL A 192 -12.57 8.38 -18.22
C VAL A 192 -12.07 7.06 -18.80
N PHE A 193 -11.50 6.24 -17.93
CA PHE A 193 -11.07 4.87 -18.23
C PHE A 193 -11.93 3.88 -17.44
N ARG A 194 -11.82 2.59 -17.76
CA ARG A 194 -12.42 1.52 -16.99
C ARG A 194 -11.37 0.54 -16.51
N ALA A 195 -11.44 0.18 -15.22
CA ALA A 195 -10.53 -0.76 -14.59
C ALA A 195 -11.30 -1.87 -13.90
N ASP A 196 -10.72 -3.06 -13.85
CA ASP A 196 -11.26 -4.16 -13.06
C ASP A 196 -10.46 -4.29 -11.74
N PRO A 197 -11.00 -3.79 -10.63
CA PRO A 197 -10.30 -3.82 -9.35
C PRO A 197 -10.30 -5.22 -8.71
N MET A 198 -11.13 -6.16 -9.20
CA MET A 198 -11.23 -7.52 -8.68
C MET A 198 -10.21 -8.46 -9.30
N SER A 199 -10.07 -8.43 -10.64
CA SER A 199 -9.25 -9.38 -11.39
C SER A 199 -8.13 -8.74 -12.22
N GLY A 200 -8.12 -7.42 -12.36
CA GLY A 200 -7.10 -6.69 -13.10
C GLY A 200 -5.69 -6.80 -12.48
N GLN A 201 -4.67 -6.57 -13.30
CA GLN A 201 -3.29 -6.54 -12.81
C GLN A 201 -3.11 -5.49 -11.72
N LYS A 202 -2.21 -5.72 -10.73
CA LYS A 202 -2.05 -4.88 -9.53
C LYS A 202 -3.40 -4.66 -8.86
N THR A 203 -3.84 -3.41 -8.74
CA THR A 203 -5.11 -2.98 -8.16
C THR A 203 -6.18 -2.69 -9.23
N GLY A 204 -5.92 -3.05 -10.51
CA GLY A 204 -6.78 -2.76 -11.66
C GLY A 204 -6.32 -1.55 -12.48
N TRP A 205 -5.52 -0.65 -11.90
CA TRP A 205 -5.00 0.55 -12.56
C TRP A 205 -3.59 0.90 -12.08
N PHE A 206 -2.84 1.62 -12.91
CA PHE A 206 -1.45 2.00 -12.65
C PHE A 206 -1.38 3.53 -12.39
N PHE A 207 -1.77 3.98 -11.20
CA PHE A 207 -1.74 5.39 -10.82
C PHE A 207 -0.33 6.01 -10.84
N ASP A 208 0.71 5.19 -10.72
CA ASP A 208 2.11 5.59 -10.84
C ASP A 208 2.48 6.08 -12.25
N GLN A 209 1.67 5.78 -13.27
CA GLN A 209 1.87 6.22 -14.66
C GLN A 209 1.09 7.48 -15.06
N ARG A 210 0.35 8.10 -14.14
CA ARG A 210 -0.49 9.28 -14.42
C ARG A 210 0.25 10.40 -15.13
N ASP A 211 1.39 10.81 -14.57
CA ASP A 211 2.16 11.92 -15.11
C ASP A 211 2.82 11.57 -16.45
N ASN A 212 3.23 10.31 -16.61
CA ASN A 212 3.74 9.82 -17.88
C ASN A 212 2.66 9.80 -18.97
N ARG A 213 1.42 9.40 -18.64
CA ARG A 213 0.30 9.48 -19.58
C ARG A 213 -0.03 10.92 -19.94
N ALA A 214 -0.06 11.84 -18.96
CA ALA A 214 -0.26 13.26 -19.22
C ALA A 214 0.84 13.87 -20.11
N PHE A 215 2.09 13.44 -19.90
CA PHE A 215 3.21 13.89 -20.74
C PHE A 215 3.07 13.39 -22.18
N MET A 216 2.80 12.09 -22.37
CA MET A 216 2.64 11.51 -23.72
C MET A 216 1.43 12.11 -24.46
N ALA A 217 0.33 12.36 -23.77
CA ALA A 217 -0.84 13.01 -24.35
C ALA A 217 -0.53 14.39 -24.96
N LYS A 218 0.38 15.19 -24.36
CA LYS A 218 0.82 16.48 -24.89
C LYS A 218 1.54 16.39 -26.24
N LEU A 219 2.10 15.21 -26.57
CA LEU A 219 2.84 14.98 -27.81
C LEU A 219 1.98 14.33 -28.90
N ALA A 220 0.72 14.03 -28.61
CA ALA A 220 -0.09 13.13 -29.44
C ALA A 220 -0.95 13.85 -30.49
N ASP A 221 -1.16 15.17 -30.39
CA ASP A 221 -2.01 15.92 -31.34
C ASP A 221 -1.53 15.75 -32.79
N GLY A 222 -2.42 15.25 -33.65
CA GLY A 222 -2.14 14.90 -35.06
C GLY A 222 -1.19 13.75 -35.30
N ALA A 223 -0.68 13.08 -34.24
CA ALA A 223 0.29 12.00 -34.35
C ALA A 223 -0.34 10.65 -34.61
N THR A 224 0.45 9.71 -35.17
CA THR A 224 0.16 8.26 -35.16
C THR A 224 0.87 7.63 -33.97
N VAL A 225 0.11 6.95 -33.11
CA VAL A 225 0.58 6.39 -31.83
C VAL A 225 0.53 4.86 -31.88
N LEU A 226 1.58 4.22 -31.41
CA LEU A 226 1.63 2.78 -31.11
C LEU A 226 1.85 2.61 -29.60
N ASP A 227 0.88 2.00 -28.91
CA ASP A 227 0.93 1.67 -27.48
C ASP A 227 1.11 0.14 -27.34
N VAL A 228 2.31 -0.29 -26.95
CA VAL A 228 2.66 -1.71 -26.79
C VAL A 228 2.71 -2.06 -25.31
N TYR A 229 2.15 -3.21 -24.95
CA TYR A 229 1.84 -3.59 -23.57
C TYR A 229 0.81 -2.65 -22.97
N SER A 230 -0.23 -2.36 -23.76
CA SER A 230 -1.19 -1.31 -23.48
C SER A 230 -2.09 -1.58 -22.27
N HIS A 231 -2.15 -2.82 -21.77
CA HIS A 231 -3.05 -3.26 -20.69
C HIS A 231 -4.50 -2.84 -21.02
N THR A 232 -5.10 -1.97 -20.23
CA THR A 232 -6.44 -1.40 -20.47
C THR A 232 -6.42 -0.16 -21.38
N GLY A 233 -5.31 0.10 -22.06
CA GLY A 233 -5.17 1.20 -23.01
C GLY A 233 -4.89 2.56 -22.40
N GLY A 234 -4.32 2.63 -21.19
CA GLY A 234 -4.15 3.89 -20.47
C GLY A 234 -3.39 4.97 -21.24
N PHE A 235 -2.28 4.63 -21.90
CA PHE A 235 -1.52 5.57 -22.73
C PHE A 235 -2.22 5.85 -24.06
N GLY A 236 -2.64 4.79 -24.76
CA GLY A 236 -3.28 4.93 -26.07
C GLY A 236 -4.55 5.77 -26.02
N LEU A 237 -5.42 5.51 -25.04
CA LEU A 237 -6.65 6.27 -24.86
C LEU A 237 -6.41 7.74 -24.44
N ALA A 238 -5.40 7.98 -23.59
CA ALA A 238 -5.00 9.35 -23.24
C ALA A 238 -4.50 10.13 -24.47
N CYS A 239 -3.71 9.49 -25.34
CA CYS A 239 -3.26 10.08 -26.61
C CYS A 239 -4.41 10.29 -27.59
N ALA A 240 -5.36 9.35 -27.69
CA ALA A 240 -6.54 9.50 -28.53
C ALA A 240 -7.41 10.69 -28.08
N ALA A 241 -7.64 10.83 -26.77
CA ALA A 241 -8.37 11.95 -26.19
C ALA A 241 -7.67 13.31 -26.42
N ALA A 242 -6.35 13.30 -26.59
CA ALA A 242 -5.53 14.48 -26.86
C ALA A 242 -5.38 14.82 -28.35
N GLY A 243 -6.11 14.15 -29.25
CA GLY A 243 -6.13 14.49 -30.68
C GLY A 243 -5.18 13.66 -31.56
N ALA A 244 -4.71 12.52 -31.11
CA ALA A 244 -3.96 11.60 -31.98
C ALA A 244 -4.80 11.21 -33.21
N GLN A 245 -4.18 11.29 -34.40
CA GLN A 245 -4.84 10.95 -35.65
C GLN A 245 -5.16 9.46 -35.75
N HIS A 246 -4.28 8.62 -35.23
CA HIS A 246 -4.44 7.17 -35.20
C HIS A 246 -3.74 6.57 -33.98
N VAL A 247 -4.42 5.63 -33.31
CA VAL A 247 -3.84 4.92 -32.16
C VAL A 247 -3.98 3.41 -32.39
N THR A 248 -2.88 2.69 -32.32
CA THR A 248 -2.85 1.24 -32.30
C THR A 248 -2.43 0.79 -30.91
N MET A 249 -3.24 -0.03 -30.25
CA MET A 249 -2.96 -0.62 -28.94
C MET A 249 -2.74 -2.09 -29.08
N VAL A 250 -1.65 -2.62 -28.50
CA VAL A 250 -1.27 -4.04 -28.57
C VAL A 250 -0.99 -4.55 -27.14
N ASP A 251 -1.71 -5.59 -26.76
CA ASP A 251 -1.46 -6.38 -25.56
C ASP A 251 -1.73 -7.86 -25.83
N ARG A 252 -1.44 -8.75 -24.87
CA ARG A 252 -1.64 -10.19 -24.99
C ARG A 252 -2.73 -10.71 -24.05
#